data_7fe89064583b8d5f16c947cabeda314c
#
_entry.id   7fe89064583b8d5f16c947cabeda314c
#
_cell.length_a   1.000
_cell.length_b   1.000
_cell.length_c   1.000
_cell.angle_alpha   90.00
_cell.angle_beta   90.00
_cell.angle_gamma   90.00
#
_symmetry.space_group_name_H-M   'P 1'
#
loop_
_entity.id
_entity.type
_entity.pdbx_description
1 polymer ?
#
loop_
_entity_poly.entity_id
_entity_poly.type
_entity_poly.pdbx_seq_one_letter_code
_entity_poly.pdbx_strand_id
1 'polypeptide(L)'
;MITTGVRWAESAKRRKNRGIYEKQSAVISRRITISNDNDDTRRLFENCRLQAKRVCNPIVDWTDSDVWDYIRSEHIPVNPLYERGFHRVGCIGCPLAGRAGRQFEFGRYPTYERAYLHTFERMLEERRSRNLPAVWQSGEEVLHWWLQDGVLPGQLSISDYLTEME
;
A
#
# COMPACT_ATOMS: atom_id res chain seq x y z
N MET A 1 -4.30 -17.83 21.27
CA MET A 1 -4.80 -16.48 20.97
C MET A 1 -3.69 -15.70 20.28
N ILE A 2 -4.02 -14.91 19.26
CA ILE A 2 -3.07 -14.02 18.57
C ILE A 2 -3.44 -12.59 18.94
N THR A 3 -2.47 -11.78 19.37
CA THR A 3 -2.65 -10.37 19.62
C THR A 3 -2.11 -9.58 18.43
N THR A 4 -2.87 -8.59 17.94
CA THR A 4 -2.45 -7.73 16.82
C THR A 4 -2.59 -6.25 17.16
N GLY A 5 -1.81 -5.41 16.48
CA GLY A 5 -1.88 -3.95 16.58
C GLY A 5 -2.78 -3.32 15.50
N VAL A 6 -3.77 -4.06 14.98
CA VAL A 6 -4.68 -3.54 13.95
C VAL A 6 -5.60 -2.47 14.54
N ARG A 7 -5.78 -1.36 13.82
CA ARG A 7 -6.64 -0.23 14.23
C ARG A 7 -7.67 0.12 13.15
N TRP A 8 -8.82 0.62 13.58
CA TRP A 8 -9.87 1.11 12.67
C TRP A 8 -9.42 2.35 11.87
N ALA A 9 -8.58 3.18 12.47
CA ALA A 9 -8.03 4.38 11.81
C ALA A 9 -7.23 4.09 10.53
N GLU A 10 -6.68 2.88 10.39
CA GLU A 10 -5.81 2.53 9.26
C GLU A 10 -6.54 2.29 7.93
N SER A 11 -7.82 1.89 7.94
CA SER A 11 -8.64 1.78 6.72
C SER A 11 -10.12 1.55 7.02
N ALA A 12 -11.00 1.98 6.09
CA ALA A 12 -12.43 1.71 6.15
C ALA A 12 -12.76 0.22 6.20
N LYS A 13 -11.98 -0.63 5.51
CA LYS A 13 -12.13 -2.09 5.53
C LYS A 13 -11.84 -2.66 6.92
N ARG A 14 -10.82 -2.15 7.63
CA ARG A 14 -10.51 -2.57 9.00
C ARG A 14 -11.61 -2.11 9.96
N ARG A 15 -12.08 -0.88 9.84
CA ARG A 15 -13.20 -0.35 10.64
C ARG A 15 -14.46 -1.21 10.51
N LYS A 16 -14.78 -1.69 9.30
CA LYS A 16 -15.95 -2.52 9.06
C LYS A 16 -15.81 -3.97 9.56
N ASN A 17 -14.58 -4.53 9.49
CA ASN A 17 -14.36 -5.98 9.60
C ASN A 17 -13.55 -6.41 10.83
N ARG A 18 -13.13 -5.48 11.70
CA ARG A 18 -12.29 -5.78 12.85
C ARG A 18 -12.96 -5.36 14.15
N GLY A 19 -12.97 -6.27 15.13
CA GLY A 19 -13.41 -6.02 16.50
C GLY A 19 -12.30 -6.26 17.51
N ILE A 20 -12.56 -5.96 18.79
CA ILE A 20 -11.60 -6.21 19.88
C ILE A 20 -11.26 -7.70 19.96
N TYR A 21 -12.28 -8.56 19.88
CA TYR A 21 -12.10 -10.01 19.85
C TYR A 21 -12.74 -10.59 18.60
N GLU A 22 -12.01 -11.42 17.90
CA GLU A 22 -12.46 -12.08 16.69
C GLU A 22 -12.22 -13.60 16.77
N LYS A 23 -13.23 -14.36 16.36
CA LYS A 23 -13.09 -15.79 16.06
C LYS A 23 -13.10 -15.93 14.54
N GLN A 24 -11.97 -16.24 13.98
CA GLN A 24 -11.88 -16.48 12.54
C GLN A 24 -12.56 -17.79 12.21
N SER A 25 -13.66 -17.75 11.42
CA SER A 25 -14.39 -18.95 11.04
C SER A 25 -13.59 -19.79 10.05
N ALA A 26 -13.67 -21.11 10.22
CA ALA A 26 -12.98 -22.08 9.39
C ALA A 26 -13.63 -22.31 8.00
N VAL A 27 -14.62 -21.51 7.62
CA VAL A 27 -15.39 -21.74 6.39
C VAL A 27 -14.77 -21.00 5.23
N ILE A 28 -13.79 -21.60 4.59
CA ILE A 28 -13.51 -21.33 3.17
C ILE A 28 -13.03 -22.62 2.51
N SER A 29 -13.94 -23.34 1.93
CA SER A 29 -13.66 -24.35 0.92
C SER A 29 -13.53 -23.67 -0.46
N ARG A 30 -12.54 -22.84 -0.68
CA ARG A 30 -12.11 -22.45 -2.02
C ARG A 30 -10.67 -22.93 -2.20
N ARG A 31 -10.51 -23.88 -3.11
CA ARG A 31 -9.20 -24.24 -3.65
C ARG A 31 -8.59 -23.01 -4.29
N ILE A 32 -7.58 -22.46 -3.66
CA ILE A 32 -6.77 -21.36 -4.22
C ILE A 32 -5.63 -22.00 -4.98
N THR A 33 -5.63 -21.84 -6.29
CA THR A 33 -4.52 -22.26 -7.13
C THR A 33 -3.38 -21.24 -6.96
N ILE A 34 -2.22 -21.71 -6.51
CA ILE A 34 -1.03 -20.91 -6.12
C ILE A 34 -0.39 -20.17 -7.30
N SER A 35 -0.85 -20.40 -8.52
CA SER A 35 -0.26 -19.84 -9.76
C SER A 35 -0.77 -18.45 -10.15
N ASN A 36 -1.54 -17.79 -9.29
CA ASN A 36 -2.10 -16.48 -9.61
C ASN A 36 -1.38 -15.37 -8.83
N ASP A 37 -0.67 -14.50 -9.56
CA ASP A 37 0.06 -13.32 -9.05
C ASP A 37 -0.88 -12.21 -8.53
N ASN A 38 -2.18 -12.50 -8.35
CA ASN A 38 -3.13 -11.55 -7.85
C ASN A 38 -3.00 -11.38 -6.34
N ASP A 39 -2.65 -10.17 -5.91
CA ASP A 39 -2.51 -9.77 -4.50
C ASP A 39 -3.73 -10.09 -3.63
N ASP A 40 -4.94 -10.05 -4.18
CA ASP A 40 -6.16 -10.40 -3.45
C ASP A 40 -6.24 -11.90 -3.14
N THR A 41 -5.74 -12.75 -4.03
CA THR A 41 -5.66 -14.19 -3.83
C THR A 41 -4.58 -14.53 -2.78
N ARG A 42 -3.45 -13.82 -2.81
CA ARG A 42 -2.38 -13.95 -1.83
C ARG A 42 -2.84 -13.56 -0.42
N ARG A 43 -3.59 -12.46 -0.29
CA ARG A 43 -4.19 -12.02 0.98
C ARG A 43 -5.21 -13.03 1.53
N LEU A 44 -5.97 -13.69 0.67
CA LEU A 44 -6.86 -14.79 1.06
C LEU A 44 -6.08 -16.00 1.58
N PHE A 45 -4.95 -16.33 0.98
CA PHE A 45 -4.08 -17.42 1.42
C PHE A 45 -3.41 -17.14 2.77
N GLU A 46 -2.95 -15.92 3.00
CA GLU A 46 -2.39 -15.49 4.28
C GLU A 46 -3.45 -15.52 5.40
N ASN A 47 -4.69 -15.15 5.09
CA ASN A 47 -5.81 -15.27 6.02
C ASN A 47 -6.14 -16.74 6.37
N CYS A 48 -5.90 -17.69 5.49
CA CYS A 48 -6.11 -19.13 5.75
C CYS A 48 -5.24 -19.65 6.90
N ARG A 49 -4.05 -19.08 7.12
CA ARG A 49 -3.18 -19.45 8.26
C ARG A 49 -3.74 -19.05 9.62
N LEU A 50 -4.68 -18.11 9.64
CA LEU A 50 -5.32 -17.61 10.86
C LEU A 50 -6.68 -18.28 11.13
N GLN A 51 -7.14 -19.20 10.28
CA GLN A 51 -8.42 -19.88 10.44
C GLN A 51 -8.51 -20.59 11.79
N ALA A 52 -9.69 -20.50 12.40
CA ALA A 52 -10.01 -21.06 13.72
C ALA A 52 -9.20 -20.48 14.90
N LYS A 53 -8.37 -19.46 14.70
CA LYS A 53 -7.62 -18.79 15.78
C LYS A 53 -8.46 -17.69 16.41
N ARG A 54 -8.28 -17.53 17.72
CA ARG A 54 -8.81 -16.36 18.44
C ARG A 54 -7.83 -15.22 18.27
N VAL A 55 -8.34 -14.09 17.79
CA VAL A 55 -7.56 -12.86 17.60
C VAL A 55 -8.05 -11.80 18.58
N CYS A 56 -7.12 -11.12 19.23
CA CYS A 56 -7.37 -9.96 20.10
C CYS A 56 -6.68 -8.74 19.47
N ASN A 57 -7.41 -7.67 19.30
CA ASN A 57 -6.94 -6.39 18.79
C ASN A 57 -7.13 -5.31 19.89
N PRO A 58 -6.25 -5.25 20.90
CA PRO A 58 -6.48 -4.44 22.11
C PRO A 58 -6.52 -2.93 21.84
N ILE A 59 -5.94 -2.47 20.77
CA ILE A 59 -5.86 -1.06 20.36
C ILE A 59 -6.68 -0.77 19.09
N VAL A 60 -7.69 -1.58 18.80
CA VAL A 60 -8.44 -1.51 17.54
C VAL A 60 -9.14 -0.18 17.31
N ASP A 61 -9.58 0.48 18.38
CA ASP A 61 -10.27 1.77 18.42
C ASP A 61 -9.33 2.98 18.55
N TRP A 62 -8.04 2.76 18.77
CA TRP A 62 -7.09 3.86 18.90
C TRP A 62 -6.95 4.67 17.61
N THR A 63 -6.98 5.99 17.80
CA THR A 63 -6.63 6.96 16.75
C THR A 63 -5.11 7.07 16.56
N ASP A 64 -4.66 7.81 15.55
CA ASP A 64 -3.22 8.10 15.42
C ASP A 64 -2.72 8.98 16.58
N SER A 65 -3.57 9.88 17.10
CA SER A 65 -3.23 10.70 18.26
C SER A 65 -3.00 9.82 19.49
N ASP A 66 -3.91 8.88 19.77
CA ASP A 66 -3.79 7.99 20.94
C ASP A 66 -2.48 7.19 20.93
N VAL A 67 -2.07 6.71 19.72
CA VAL A 67 -0.79 6.01 19.57
C VAL A 67 0.39 6.91 19.91
N TRP A 68 0.40 8.15 19.39
CA TRP A 68 1.48 9.08 19.65
C TRP A 68 1.51 9.59 21.10
N ASP A 69 0.34 9.77 21.73
CA ASP A 69 0.23 10.14 23.13
C ASP A 69 0.76 9.02 24.03
N TYR A 70 0.42 7.78 23.73
CA TYR A 70 0.96 6.62 24.45
C TYR A 70 2.48 6.49 24.29
N ILE A 71 2.99 6.62 23.06
CA ILE A 71 4.44 6.58 22.79
C ILE A 71 5.18 7.64 23.61
N ARG A 72 4.62 8.86 23.70
CA ARG A 72 5.21 9.96 24.48
C ARG A 72 5.14 9.71 25.97
N SER A 73 4.00 9.26 26.48
CA SER A 73 3.81 8.99 27.93
C SER A 73 4.73 7.89 28.43
N GLU A 74 4.92 6.84 27.63
CA GLU A 74 5.76 5.69 27.99
C GLU A 74 7.23 5.85 27.56
N HIS A 75 7.60 6.98 26.98
CA HIS A 75 8.95 7.28 26.48
C HIS A 75 9.49 6.20 25.54
N ILE A 76 8.61 5.66 24.69
CA ILE A 76 8.98 4.59 23.75
C ILE A 76 9.85 5.18 22.63
N PRO A 77 11.04 4.62 22.36
CA PRO A 77 11.88 5.09 21.28
C PRO A 77 11.22 4.85 19.91
N VAL A 78 11.19 5.88 19.09
CA VAL A 78 10.64 5.82 17.73
C VAL A 78 11.73 5.99 16.69
N ASN A 79 11.40 5.62 15.43
CA ASN A 79 12.33 5.84 14.33
C ASN A 79 12.61 7.34 14.14
N PRO A 80 13.89 7.79 14.12
CA PRO A 80 14.25 9.21 14.00
C PRO A 80 13.73 9.90 12.72
N LEU A 81 13.28 9.14 11.73
CA LEU A 81 12.68 9.72 10.51
C LEU A 81 11.38 10.45 10.78
N TYR A 82 10.62 10.07 11.82
CA TYR A 82 9.42 10.81 12.21
C TYR A 82 9.75 12.24 12.63
N GLU A 83 10.86 12.45 13.35
CA GLU A 83 11.34 13.78 13.74
C GLU A 83 11.83 14.60 12.54
N ARG A 84 12.16 13.93 11.43
CA ARG A 84 12.60 14.56 10.17
C ARG A 84 11.44 14.84 9.20
N GLY A 85 10.20 14.76 9.66
CA GLY A 85 9.00 15.08 8.90
C GLY A 85 8.41 13.93 8.08
N PHE A 86 8.85 12.69 8.30
CA PHE A 86 8.20 11.53 7.69
C PHE A 86 6.92 11.19 8.46
N HIS A 87 5.79 11.24 7.80
CA HIS A 87 4.52 10.79 8.38
C HIS A 87 4.38 9.27 8.40
N ARG A 88 5.13 8.60 7.56
CA ARG A 88 5.18 7.15 7.44
C ARG A 88 6.61 6.71 7.16
N VAL A 89 7.08 5.74 7.91
CA VAL A 89 8.37 5.09 7.65
C VAL A 89 8.14 3.77 6.95
N GLY A 90 8.66 3.64 5.73
CA GLY A 90 8.49 2.46 4.89
C GLY A 90 9.40 2.52 3.68
N CYS A 91 9.02 1.84 2.59
CA CYS A 91 9.78 1.88 1.34
C CYS A 91 9.72 3.28 0.72
N ILE A 92 10.87 3.83 0.31
CA ILE A 92 10.96 5.11 -0.39
C ILE A 92 10.28 4.98 -1.75
N GLY A 93 9.45 5.96 -2.11
CA GLY A 93 8.72 5.97 -3.38
C GLY A 93 7.54 4.99 -3.43
N CYS A 94 7.12 4.44 -2.29
CA CYS A 94 6.01 3.51 -2.22
C CYS A 94 4.68 4.16 -2.66
N PRO A 95 3.85 3.51 -3.51
CA PRO A 95 2.53 4.05 -3.89
C PRO A 95 1.64 4.39 -2.69
N LEU A 96 1.77 3.64 -1.60
CA LEU A 96 1.00 3.86 -0.38
C LEU A 96 1.42 5.12 0.42
N ALA A 97 2.52 5.77 0.05
CA ALA A 97 2.93 7.04 0.64
C ALA A 97 2.09 8.24 0.12
N GLY A 98 1.29 8.02 -0.92
CA GLY A 98 0.58 9.08 -1.63
C GLY A 98 1.54 10.00 -2.41
N ARG A 99 0.97 10.91 -3.22
CA ARG A 99 1.75 11.82 -4.06
C ARG A 99 2.73 12.69 -3.26
N ALA A 100 2.22 13.39 -2.26
CA ALA A 100 3.04 14.30 -1.45
C ALA A 100 4.15 13.57 -0.70
N GLY A 101 3.87 12.36 -0.18
CA GLY A 101 4.85 11.52 0.49
C GLY A 101 5.97 11.09 -0.46
N ARG A 102 5.65 10.59 -1.66
CA ARG A 102 6.66 10.19 -2.65
C ARG A 102 7.55 11.37 -3.10
N GLN A 103 6.95 12.53 -3.35
CA GLN A 103 7.69 13.74 -3.70
C GLN A 103 8.64 14.18 -2.58
N PHE A 104 8.17 14.16 -1.34
CA PHE A 104 9.00 14.45 -0.17
C PHE A 104 10.14 13.44 -0.01
N GLU A 105 9.86 12.15 -0.14
CA GLU A 105 10.84 11.07 -0.01
C GLU A 105 11.94 11.17 -1.09
N PHE A 106 11.57 11.37 -2.36
CA PHE A 106 12.53 11.51 -3.44
C PHE A 106 13.33 12.81 -3.35
N GLY A 107 12.73 13.93 -2.93
CA GLY A 107 13.44 15.15 -2.65
C GLY A 107 14.49 14.99 -1.54
N ARG A 108 14.21 14.16 -0.54
CA ARG A 108 15.13 13.85 0.56
C ARG A 108 16.20 12.84 0.16
N TYR A 109 15.87 11.92 -0.75
CA TYR A 109 16.73 10.82 -1.18
C TYR A 109 16.79 10.69 -2.71
N PRO A 110 17.42 11.66 -3.43
CA PRO A 110 17.41 11.70 -4.91
C PRO A 110 18.11 10.49 -5.56
N THR A 111 18.93 9.77 -4.80
CA THR A 111 19.55 8.53 -5.29
C THR A 111 18.50 7.45 -5.56
N TYR A 112 17.45 7.39 -4.74
CA TYR A 112 16.34 6.45 -4.97
C TYR A 112 15.51 6.86 -6.19
N GLU A 113 15.23 8.15 -6.39
CA GLU A 113 14.55 8.64 -7.58
C GLU A 113 15.27 8.20 -8.86
N ARG A 114 16.60 8.38 -8.92
CA ARG A 114 17.43 7.90 -10.04
C ARG A 114 17.36 6.38 -10.22
N ALA A 115 17.34 5.64 -9.13
CA ALA A 115 17.21 4.17 -9.19
C ALA A 115 15.84 3.74 -9.76
N TYR A 116 14.76 4.44 -9.39
CA TYR A 116 13.44 4.23 -9.98
C TYR A 116 13.44 4.54 -11.47
N LEU A 117 13.98 5.70 -11.88
CA LEU A 117 14.08 6.09 -13.28
C LEU A 117 14.84 5.03 -14.10
N HIS A 118 16.01 4.60 -13.63
CA HIS A 118 16.78 3.55 -14.30
C HIS A 118 16.00 2.23 -14.40
N THR A 119 15.26 1.88 -13.36
CA THR A 119 14.46 0.65 -13.34
C THR A 119 13.31 0.72 -14.35
N PHE A 120 12.66 1.87 -14.48
CA PHE A 120 11.60 2.10 -15.45
C PHE A 120 12.13 2.06 -16.90
N GLU A 121 13.31 2.65 -17.17
CA GLU A 121 13.96 2.52 -18.49
C GLU A 121 14.22 1.06 -18.83
N ARG A 122 14.84 0.30 -17.92
CA ARG A 122 15.08 -1.14 -18.14
C ARG A 122 13.79 -1.92 -18.35
N MET A 123 12.75 -1.60 -17.62
CA MET A 123 11.42 -2.22 -17.80
C MET A 123 10.91 -1.97 -19.22
N LEU A 124 11.01 -0.74 -19.74
CA LEU A 124 10.57 -0.39 -21.08
C LEU A 124 11.43 -1.07 -22.17
N GLU A 125 12.74 -1.14 -21.99
CA GLU A 125 13.67 -1.87 -22.88
C GLU A 125 13.28 -3.36 -22.95
N GLU A 126 13.05 -3.98 -21.80
CA GLU A 126 12.64 -5.39 -21.74
C GLU A 126 11.28 -5.63 -22.42
N ARG A 127 10.32 -4.72 -22.26
CA ARG A 127 9.03 -4.80 -22.95
C ARG A 127 9.19 -4.69 -24.46
N ARG A 128 10.03 -3.76 -24.95
CA ARG A 128 10.33 -3.59 -26.37
C ARG A 128 11.01 -4.82 -26.95
N SER A 129 12.00 -5.40 -26.25
CA SER A 129 12.70 -6.61 -26.70
C SER A 129 11.79 -7.82 -26.87
N ARG A 130 10.71 -7.88 -26.07
CA ARG A 130 9.68 -8.94 -26.14
C ARG A 130 8.50 -8.60 -27.03
N ASN A 131 8.54 -7.49 -27.77
CA ASN A 131 7.41 -6.99 -28.57
C ASN A 131 6.11 -6.82 -27.75
N LEU A 132 6.22 -6.49 -26.46
CA LEU A 132 5.07 -6.21 -25.59
C LEU A 132 4.67 -4.74 -25.72
N PRO A 133 3.35 -4.44 -25.69
CA PRO A 133 2.89 -3.05 -25.78
C PRO A 133 3.43 -2.25 -24.60
N ALA A 134 3.95 -1.06 -24.88
CA ALA A 134 4.36 -0.08 -23.88
C ALA A 134 3.55 1.19 -24.09
N VAL A 135 2.92 1.66 -23.02
CA VAL A 135 2.11 2.88 -23.03
C VAL A 135 3.01 4.11 -22.98
N TRP A 136 4.11 4.01 -22.22
CA TRP A 136 5.08 5.10 -22.06
C TRP A 136 6.27 4.93 -23.01
N GLN A 137 6.83 6.08 -23.43
CA GLN A 137 7.98 6.12 -24.33
C GLN A 137 9.32 6.17 -23.57
N SER A 138 9.33 6.72 -22.37
CA SER A 138 10.53 6.87 -21.53
C SER A 138 10.28 6.53 -20.07
N GLY A 139 11.35 6.23 -19.33
CA GLY A 139 11.29 6.03 -17.90
C GLY A 139 10.88 7.29 -17.14
N GLU A 140 11.16 8.48 -17.70
CA GLU A 140 10.73 9.75 -17.14
C GLU A 140 9.21 9.90 -17.17
N GLU A 141 8.55 9.48 -18.26
CA GLU A 141 7.09 9.45 -18.34
C GLU A 141 6.48 8.51 -17.30
N VAL A 142 7.10 7.32 -17.12
CA VAL A 142 6.67 6.38 -16.08
C VAL A 142 6.86 6.97 -14.69
N LEU A 143 7.99 7.61 -14.43
CA LEU A 143 8.27 8.25 -13.14
C LEU A 143 7.30 9.39 -12.86
N HIS A 144 7.02 10.21 -13.87
CA HIS A 144 6.04 11.30 -13.77
C HIS A 144 4.64 10.77 -13.40
N TRP A 145 4.17 9.74 -14.11
CA TRP A 145 2.92 9.06 -13.78
C TRP A 145 2.95 8.48 -12.36
N TRP A 146 4.04 7.82 -11.98
CA TRP A 146 4.22 7.25 -10.64
C TRP A 146 4.13 8.29 -9.54
N LEU A 147 4.63 9.49 -9.79
CA LEU A 147 4.61 10.60 -8.83
C LEU A 147 3.24 11.29 -8.74
N GLN A 148 2.42 11.22 -9.77
CA GLN A 148 1.17 12.00 -9.84
C GLN A 148 -0.08 11.24 -9.42
N ASP A 149 -0.01 9.93 -9.12
CA ASP A 149 -1.17 9.05 -8.96
C ASP A 149 -2.09 9.10 -10.20
N GLY A 150 -1.48 9.29 -11.39
CA GLY A 150 -2.17 9.49 -12.63
C GLY A 150 -2.96 8.25 -13.10
N VAL A 151 -4.01 8.49 -13.85
CA VAL A 151 -4.70 7.47 -14.62
C VAL A 151 -3.74 6.95 -15.70
N LEU A 152 -3.74 5.65 -15.96
CA LEU A 152 -2.95 5.09 -17.05
C LEU A 152 -3.37 5.75 -18.38
N PRO A 153 -2.43 6.10 -19.28
CA PRO A 153 -2.78 6.55 -20.60
C PRO A 153 -3.73 5.57 -21.30
N GLY A 154 -4.89 6.05 -21.74
CA GLY A 154 -5.95 5.22 -22.32
C GLY A 154 -6.89 4.54 -21.31
N GLN A 155 -6.70 4.73 -20.02
CA GLN A 155 -7.65 4.31 -19.00
C GLN A 155 -8.71 5.41 -18.81
N LEU A 156 -9.97 5.06 -19.04
CA LEU A 156 -11.11 5.97 -18.76
C LEU A 156 -11.22 6.18 -17.24
N SER A 157 -11.34 7.42 -16.83
CA SER A 157 -11.65 7.77 -15.44
C SER A 157 -13.17 7.69 -15.22
N ILE A 158 -13.60 7.59 -13.95
CA ILE A 158 -15.03 7.63 -13.63
C ILE A 158 -15.67 8.96 -14.10
N SER A 159 -14.91 10.05 -14.12
CA SER A 159 -15.36 11.33 -14.63
C SER A 159 -15.63 11.30 -16.14
N ASP A 160 -14.83 10.54 -16.92
CA ASP A 160 -15.03 10.41 -18.36
C ASP A 160 -16.35 9.68 -18.67
N TYR A 161 -16.68 8.65 -17.88
CA TYR A 161 -17.97 7.95 -18.00
C TYR A 161 -19.18 8.83 -17.66
N LEU A 162 -19.04 9.72 -16.68
CA LEU A 162 -20.16 10.60 -16.29
C LEU A 162 -20.42 11.70 -17.32
N THR A 163 -19.40 12.13 -18.07
CA THR A 163 -19.51 13.14 -19.12
C THR A 163 -20.15 12.60 -20.42
N GLU A 164 -20.04 11.29 -20.67
CA GLU A 164 -20.68 10.63 -21.82
C GLU A 164 -22.18 10.32 -21.61
N MET A 165 -22.71 10.54 -20.39
CA MET A 165 -24.12 10.28 -20.04
C MET A 165 -24.97 11.56 -19.99
N GLU A 166 -24.42 12.75 -20.26
CA GLU A 166 -25.14 14.02 -20.44
C GLU A 166 -25.35 14.32 -21.94
#